data_0aea84995b969184ff355a738b834ce5
#
_entry.id   0aea84995b969184ff355a738b834ce5
#
_cell.length_a   1.000
_cell.length_b   1.000
_cell.length_c   1.000
_cell.angle_alpha   90.00
_cell.angle_beta   90.00
_cell.angle_gamma   90.00
#
_symmetry.space_group_name_H-M   'P 1'
#
loop_
_entity.id
_entity.type
_entity.pdbx_description
1 polymer ?
#
loop_
_entity_poly.entity_id
_entity_poly.type
_entity_poly.pdbx_seq_one_letter_code
_entity_poly.pdbx_strand_id
1 'polypeptide(L)'
;MNVAGNALYHKLKEELHLEIKWTGSLVVATNDEQLKTLYELKQRGERNGVPGLDIWDSKAVHQSQPNLSSEVQGALWAPTAGICWPFDLCLAFAENAVLNGAEIIRECRVTGFDIDSDAIRMVHTNKGDIETTCVVNAAGIHADEISSLAGDDTFRIFPRKGEYILFDQKVQNTLVSIPVFPTPDKMGKGIMVAPTIHGNVFIGPNAQNMDDNDKDNTAFTNEGMSEIIEKAQTIVPCIPINQAITEFAGVRAVSDTDDFILGPSLKIKGLFQAAGIQSPGLTAAPAIAQFLVKKIIDKLKPEYNTTWKAGRPQHIYFKNLDQDEKQSLIKENPSFGRVICRCETVTEGEIMDAIHRPVGARTVDGVKRRTRAGMGRCQGGFCGPRIIQILSRELHIPVPEVRKEMCHSYMYFEKDKYKEGDI
;
A
#
# COMPACT_ATOMS: atom_id res chain seq x y z
N MET A 1 -3.09 14.04 -12.50
CA MET A 1 -3.13 12.60 -12.20
C MET A 1 -4.12 12.25 -11.09
N ASN A 2 -4.10 12.89 -9.91
CA ASN A 2 -4.92 12.47 -8.75
C ASN A 2 -6.43 12.53 -8.98
N VAL A 3 -6.96 13.61 -9.56
CA VAL A 3 -8.40 13.73 -9.87
C VAL A 3 -8.84 12.62 -10.83
N ALA A 4 -8.07 12.40 -11.89
CA ALA A 4 -8.36 11.35 -12.86
C ALA A 4 -8.25 9.94 -12.23
N GLY A 5 -7.23 9.69 -11.40
CA GLY A 5 -7.07 8.43 -10.70
C GLY A 5 -8.20 8.15 -9.71
N ASN A 6 -8.60 9.17 -8.93
CA ASN A 6 -9.75 9.06 -8.02
C ASN A 6 -11.04 8.68 -8.76
N ALA A 7 -11.32 9.33 -9.90
CA ALA A 7 -12.49 9.01 -10.72
C ALA A 7 -12.46 7.58 -11.28
N LEU A 8 -11.27 7.07 -11.65
CA LEU A 8 -11.11 5.69 -12.15
C LEU A 8 -11.41 4.63 -11.08
N TYR A 9 -11.16 4.92 -9.81
CA TYR A 9 -11.43 3.97 -8.74
C TYR A 9 -12.90 3.60 -8.57
N HIS A 10 -13.84 4.45 -8.99
CA HIS A 10 -15.26 4.09 -8.98
C HIS A 10 -15.55 2.90 -9.89
N LYS A 11 -14.98 2.88 -11.09
CA LYS A 11 -15.11 1.77 -12.03
C LYS A 11 -14.29 0.54 -11.57
N LEU A 12 -13.04 0.76 -11.18
CA LEU A 12 -12.13 -0.30 -10.73
C LEU A 12 -12.63 -1.04 -9.49
N LYS A 13 -13.33 -0.34 -8.59
CA LYS A 13 -13.97 -0.95 -7.42
C LYS A 13 -14.91 -2.09 -7.82
N GLU A 14 -15.77 -1.84 -8.79
CA GLU A 14 -16.74 -2.83 -9.26
C GLU A 14 -16.06 -3.94 -10.07
N GLU A 15 -15.18 -3.58 -11.00
CA GLU A 15 -14.50 -4.55 -11.88
C GLU A 15 -13.57 -5.49 -11.12
N LEU A 16 -12.86 -4.98 -10.11
CA LEU A 16 -11.85 -5.74 -9.35
C LEU A 16 -12.32 -6.15 -7.96
N HIS A 17 -13.61 -5.93 -7.62
CA HIS A 17 -14.17 -6.23 -6.30
C HIS A 17 -13.33 -5.65 -5.16
N LEU A 18 -12.97 -4.35 -5.28
CA LEU A 18 -12.14 -3.67 -4.29
C LEU A 18 -12.96 -3.16 -3.11
N GLU A 19 -12.43 -3.31 -1.91
CA GLU A 19 -12.98 -2.64 -0.75
C GLU A 19 -12.51 -1.18 -0.71
N ILE A 20 -13.37 -0.24 -1.14
CA ILE A 20 -13.16 1.20 -1.04
C ILE A 20 -14.37 1.82 -0.34
N LYS A 21 -14.12 2.63 0.70
CA LYS A 21 -15.13 3.45 1.37
C LYS A 21 -14.85 4.93 1.06
N TRP A 22 -15.81 5.60 0.47
CA TRP A 22 -15.77 7.03 0.22
C TRP A 22 -16.20 7.77 1.49
N THR A 23 -15.23 8.09 2.34
CA THR A 23 -15.46 8.65 3.67
C THR A 23 -15.40 10.17 3.70
N GLY A 24 -14.82 10.77 2.67
CA GLY A 24 -14.31 12.12 2.75
C GLY A 24 -13.05 12.22 3.62
N SER A 25 -12.52 13.42 3.75
CA SER A 25 -11.41 13.73 4.65
C SER A 25 -11.44 15.19 5.08
N LEU A 26 -10.78 15.51 6.21
CA LEU A 26 -10.62 16.86 6.72
C LEU A 26 -9.14 17.24 6.72
N VAL A 27 -8.85 18.49 6.34
CA VAL A 27 -7.59 19.17 6.70
C VAL A 27 -7.96 20.24 7.74
N VAL A 28 -7.47 20.09 8.98
CA VAL A 28 -7.87 20.94 10.11
C VAL A 28 -6.91 22.11 10.33
N ALA A 29 -7.45 23.22 10.81
CA ALA A 29 -6.70 24.41 11.22
C ALA A 29 -6.97 24.73 12.70
N THR A 30 -5.92 25.10 13.43
CA THR A 30 -5.96 25.44 14.87
C THR A 30 -5.63 26.91 15.15
N ASN A 31 -5.34 27.68 14.12
CA ASN A 31 -5.06 29.13 14.22
C ASN A 31 -5.39 29.85 12.92
N ASP A 32 -5.38 31.19 12.95
CA ASP A 32 -5.76 32.06 11.83
C ASP A 32 -4.85 31.89 10.59
N GLU A 33 -3.57 31.61 10.75
CA GLU A 33 -2.65 31.38 9.63
C GLU A 33 -3.02 30.09 8.89
N GLN A 34 -3.27 29.03 9.65
CA GLN A 34 -3.73 27.76 9.12
C GLN A 34 -5.11 27.87 8.46
N LEU A 35 -6.02 28.68 8.98
CA LEU A 35 -7.31 28.96 8.31
C LEU A 35 -7.09 29.59 6.92
N LYS A 36 -6.17 30.54 6.77
CA LYS A 36 -5.82 31.09 5.46
C LYS A 36 -5.30 30.00 4.52
N THR A 37 -4.45 29.12 5.03
CA THR A 37 -3.94 27.96 4.26
C THR A 37 -5.08 27.07 3.77
N LEU A 38 -6.16 26.85 4.55
CA LEU A 38 -7.30 26.06 4.08
C LEU A 38 -7.98 26.69 2.85
N TYR A 39 -8.15 28.02 2.83
CA TYR A 39 -8.71 28.71 1.67
C TYR A 39 -7.82 28.60 0.42
N GLU A 40 -6.51 28.70 0.60
CA GLU A 40 -5.55 28.51 -0.50
C GLU A 40 -5.60 27.07 -1.05
N LEU A 41 -5.68 26.08 -0.15
CA LEU A 41 -5.85 24.66 -0.51
C LEU A 41 -7.17 24.43 -1.25
N LYS A 42 -8.26 25.03 -0.80
CA LYS A 42 -9.56 24.96 -1.48
C LYS A 42 -9.47 25.51 -2.90
N GLN A 43 -8.98 26.73 -3.07
CA GLN A 43 -8.81 27.36 -4.38
C GLN A 43 -7.92 26.53 -5.33
N ARG A 44 -6.81 25.96 -4.80
CA ARG A 44 -5.94 25.10 -5.58
C ARG A 44 -6.66 23.80 -5.97
N GLY A 45 -7.42 23.19 -5.07
CA GLY A 45 -8.20 21.99 -5.34
C GLY A 45 -9.29 22.24 -6.40
N GLU A 46 -10.01 23.34 -6.31
CA GLU A 46 -11.03 23.74 -7.29
C GLU A 46 -10.42 23.97 -8.69
N ARG A 47 -9.29 24.67 -8.78
CA ARG A 47 -8.55 24.82 -10.03
C ARG A 47 -8.08 23.50 -10.63
N ASN A 48 -7.76 22.51 -9.77
CA ASN A 48 -7.37 21.16 -10.20
C ASN A 48 -8.58 20.26 -10.53
N GLY A 49 -9.82 20.77 -10.39
CA GLY A 49 -11.04 20.05 -10.71
C GLY A 49 -11.51 19.08 -9.60
N VAL A 50 -11.11 19.29 -8.34
CA VAL A 50 -11.63 18.49 -7.21
C VAL A 50 -13.06 18.95 -6.89
N PRO A 51 -14.07 18.08 -7.00
CA PRO A 51 -15.45 18.49 -6.79
C PRO A 51 -15.82 18.55 -5.30
N GLY A 52 -16.72 19.46 -4.94
CA GLY A 52 -17.41 19.49 -3.66
C GLY A 52 -16.56 19.93 -2.47
N LEU A 53 -15.42 20.56 -2.69
CA LEU A 53 -14.60 21.10 -1.60
C LEU A 53 -15.33 22.20 -0.84
N ASP A 54 -15.30 22.14 0.49
CA ASP A 54 -15.94 23.14 1.34
C ASP A 54 -15.11 23.46 2.59
N ILE A 55 -15.30 24.67 3.14
CA ILE A 55 -14.71 25.07 4.43
C ILE A 55 -15.78 24.93 5.50
N TRP A 56 -15.51 24.08 6.46
CA TRP A 56 -16.34 23.88 7.64
C TRP A 56 -15.86 24.75 8.79
N ASP A 57 -16.78 25.37 9.51
CA ASP A 57 -16.49 26.04 10.76
C ASP A 57 -16.23 25.03 11.89
N SER A 58 -15.76 25.53 13.03
CA SER A 58 -15.48 24.71 14.22
C SER A 58 -16.68 23.89 14.67
N LYS A 59 -17.90 24.45 14.59
CA LYS A 59 -19.13 23.76 14.98
C LYS A 59 -19.41 22.55 14.10
N ALA A 60 -19.35 22.71 12.78
CA ALA A 60 -19.57 21.63 11.81
C ALA A 60 -18.50 20.53 11.96
N VAL A 61 -17.26 20.93 12.16
CA VAL A 61 -16.13 19.99 12.41
C VAL A 61 -16.40 19.13 13.64
N HIS A 62 -16.72 19.74 14.80
CA HIS A 62 -16.94 19.00 16.04
C HIS A 62 -18.24 18.19 16.05
N GLN A 63 -19.26 18.60 15.28
CA GLN A 63 -20.44 17.76 15.06
C GLN A 63 -20.12 16.48 14.31
N SER A 64 -19.20 16.54 13.34
CA SER A 64 -18.76 15.38 12.56
C SER A 64 -17.73 14.54 13.29
N GLN A 65 -16.76 15.19 13.95
CA GLN A 65 -15.63 14.56 14.63
C GLN A 65 -15.49 15.12 16.06
N PRO A 66 -16.28 14.61 17.02
CA PRO A 66 -16.40 15.19 18.36
C PRO A 66 -15.13 15.03 19.22
N ASN A 67 -14.21 14.13 18.83
CA ASN A 67 -13.00 13.86 19.60
C ASN A 67 -11.78 14.70 19.14
N LEU A 68 -11.98 15.61 18.19
CA LEU A 68 -10.93 16.55 17.81
C LEU A 68 -10.68 17.57 18.93
N SER A 69 -9.47 18.10 18.98
CA SER A 69 -9.05 19.13 19.91
C SER A 69 -9.97 20.35 19.83
N SER A 70 -10.30 20.93 20.99
CA SER A 70 -11.05 22.20 21.08
C SER A 70 -10.35 23.37 20.38
N GLU A 71 -9.05 23.27 20.12
CA GLU A 71 -8.26 24.25 19.38
C GLU A 71 -8.60 24.28 17.88
N VAL A 72 -9.31 23.27 17.35
CA VAL A 72 -9.68 23.23 15.93
C VAL A 72 -10.74 24.28 15.63
N GLN A 73 -10.35 25.28 14.83
CA GLN A 73 -11.16 26.43 14.46
C GLN A 73 -11.96 26.23 13.17
N GLY A 74 -11.52 25.31 12.30
CA GLY A 74 -12.18 24.98 11.05
C GLY A 74 -11.44 23.90 10.29
N ALA A 75 -12.03 23.46 9.16
CA ALA A 75 -11.42 22.45 8.31
C ALA A 75 -11.81 22.62 6.83
N LEU A 76 -10.91 22.18 5.95
CA LEU A 76 -11.24 21.92 4.56
C LEU A 76 -11.82 20.50 4.44
N TRP A 77 -13.06 20.40 4.02
CA TRP A 77 -13.74 19.16 3.71
C TRP A 77 -13.52 18.76 2.25
N ALA A 78 -13.10 17.50 2.04
CA ALA A 78 -12.91 16.89 0.71
C ALA A 78 -13.78 15.63 0.60
N PRO A 79 -15.01 15.72 0.03
CA PRO A 79 -15.99 14.64 0.02
C PRO A 79 -15.58 13.44 -0.85
N THR A 80 -14.74 13.64 -1.83
CA THR A 80 -14.30 12.60 -2.77
C THR A 80 -13.15 11.77 -2.26
N ALA A 81 -12.60 12.07 -1.07
CA ALA A 81 -11.60 11.24 -0.44
C ALA A 81 -12.18 9.89 0.01
N GLY A 82 -11.35 8.87 -0.01
CA GLY A 82 -11.74 7.53 0.43
C GLY A 82 -10.59 6.79 1.08
N ILE A 83 -10.92 5.68 1.70
CA ILE A 83 -9.97 4.72 2.27
C ILE A 83 -10.10 3.37 1.58
N CYS A 84 -9.00 2.68 1.40
CA CYS A 84 -8.95 1.34 0.81
C CYS A 84 -7.93 0.47 1.53
N TRP A 85 -7.92 -0.81 1.20
CA TRP A 85 -6.86 -1.72 1.61
C TRP A 85 -5.77 -1.77 0.53
N PRO A 86 -4.60 -1.14 0.72
CA PRO A 86 -3.59 -1.01 -0.34
C PRO A 86 -3.01 -2.36 -0.78
N PHE A 87 -2.93 -3.35 0.11
CA PHE A 87 -2.46 -4.69 -0.25
C PHE A 87 -3.43 -5.38 -1.22
N ASP A 88 -4.73 -5.33 -0.93
CA ASP A 88 -5.74 -5.93 -1.79
C ASP A 88 -5.80 -5.23 -3.15
N LEU A 89 -5.66 -3.89 -3.15
CA LEU A 89 -5.59 -3.11 -4.38
C LEU A 89 -4.43 -3.57 -5.29
N CYS A 90 -3.22 -3.69 -4.74
CA CYS A 90 -2.05 -4.15 -5.48
C CYS A 90 -2.24 -5.58 -6.01
N LEU A 91 -2.75 -6.48 -5.15
CA LEU A 91 -3.03 -7.87 -5.52
C LEU A 91 -4.10 -7.98 -6.60
N ALA A 92 -5.14 -7.13 -6.56
CA ALA A 92 -6.19 -7.13 -7.55
C ALA A 92 -5.68 -6.81 -8.95
N PHE A 93 -4.84 -5.81 -9.09
CA PHE A 93 -4.19 -5.50 -10.37
C PHE A 93 -3.28 -6.63 -10.83
N ALA A 94 -2.48 -7.21 -9.93
CA ALA A 94 -1.59 -8.31 -10.26
C ALA A 94 -2.34 -9.57 -10.66
N GLU A 95 -3.41 -9.95 -9.94
CA GLU A 95 -4.26 -11.10 -10.28
C GLU A 95 -4.94 -10.91 -11.63
N ASN A 96 -5.51 -9.73 -11.90
CA ASN A 96 -6.11 -9.44 -13.19
C ASN A 96 -5.08 -9.49 -14.32
N ALA A 97 -3.88 -8.96 -14.13
CA ALA A 97 -2.81 -9.06 -15.12
C ALA A 97 -2.43 -10.52 -15.42
N VAL A 98 -2.24 -11.35 -14.38
CA VAL A 98 -1.92 -12.78 -14.55
C VAL A 98 -3.04 -13.56 -15.26
N LEU A 99 -4.31 -13.27 -14.94
CA LEU A 99 -5.47 -13.87 -15.61
C LEU A 99 -5.56 -13.50 -17.10
N ASN A 100 -4.88 -12.43 -17.50
CA ASN A 100 -4.77 -11.97 -18.88
C ASN A 100 -3.39 -12.26 -19.53
N GLY A 101 -2.61 -13.17 -18.94
CA GLY A 101 -1.39 -13.72 -19.53
C GLY A 101 -0.09 -13.02 -19.10
N ALA A 102 -0.12 -12.10 -18.15
CA ALA A 102 1.11 -11.55 -17.59
C ALA A 102 1.80 -12.56 -16.66
N GLU A 103 3.13 -12.57 -16.66
CA GLU A 103 3.95 -13.36 -15.75
C GLU A 103 4.52 -12.50 -14.62
N ILE A 104 4.54 -13.05 -13.40
CA ILE A 104 5.17 -12.44 -12.24
C ILE A 104 6.34 -13.29 -11.80
N ILE A 105 7.55 -12.82 -12.04
CA ILE A 105 8.79 -13.49 -11.63
C ILE A 105 9.26 -12.86 -10.31
N ARG A 106 9.06 -13.56 -9.20
CA ARG A 106 9.46 -13.10 -7.87
C ARG A 106 10.94 -13.36 -7.62
N GLU A 107 11.53 -12.61 -6.69
CA GLU A 107 12.97 -12.75 -6.34
C GLU A 107 13.86 -12.62 -7.59
N CYS A 108 13.42 -11.77 -8.53
CA CYS A 108 14.09 -11.49 -9.79
C CYS A 108 14.59 -10.05 -9.77
N ARG A 109 15.91 -9.90 -9.67
CA ARG A 109 16.58 -8.59 -9.64
C ARG A 109 17.15 -8.28 -11.02
N VAL A 110 16.84 -7.09 -11.54
CA VAL A 110 17.50 -6.56 -12.72
C VAL A 110 18.96 -6.20 -12.37
N THR A 111 19.89 -6.66 -13.16
CA THR A 111 21.34 -6.47 -12.95
C THR A 111 22.01 -5.68 -14.08
N GLY A 112 21.33 -5.47 -15.21
CA GLY A 112 21.87 -4.70 -16.34
C GLY A 112 20.96 -4.72 -17.56
N PHE A 113 21.41 -4.07 -18.60
CA PHE A 113 20.73 -3.99 -19.89
C PHE A 113 21.71 -4.10 -21.05
N ASP A 114 21.29 -4.76 -22.14
CA ASP A 114 21.94 -4.58 -23.44
C ASP A 114 21.24 -3.45 -24.20
N ILE A 115 22.02 -2.43 -24.56
CA ILE A 115 21.58 -1.26 -25.29
C ILE A 115 22.28 -1.24 -26.65
N ASP A 116 21.50 -1.18 -27.71
CA ASP A 116 22.00 -1.03 -29.06
C ASP A 116 21.39 0.23 -29.69
N SER A 117 22.25 1.15 -30.15
CA SER A 117 21.84 2.42 -30.78
C SER A 117 20.80 3.19 -29.98
N ASP A 118 21.05 3.33 -28.66
CA ASP A 118 20.19 3.97 -27.66
C ASP A 118 18.85 3.25 -27.43
N ALA A 119 18.70 1.99 -27.84
CA ALA A 119 17.48 1.21 -27.67
C ALA A 119 17.71 -0.06 -26.83
N ILE A 120 16.80 -0.35 -25.90
CA ILE A 120 16.82 -1.58 -25.11
C ILE A 120 16.65 -2.78 -26.04
N ARG A 121 17.46 -3.83 -25.82
CA ARG A 121 17.37 -5.13 -26.47
C ARG A 121 17.14 -6.25 -25.46
N MET A 122 17.80 -6.17 -24.31
CA MET A 122 17.76 -7.23 -23.31
C MET A 122 17.81 -6.64 -21.90
N VAL A 123 17.14 -7.32 -20.98
CA VAL A 123 17.23 -7.06 -19.53
C VAL A 123 17.95 -8.26 -18.90
N HIS A 124 19.08 -8.01 -18.26
CA HIS A 124 19.79 -9.03 -17.48
C HIS A 124 19.20 -9.12 -16.08
N THR A 125 19.00 -10.34 -15.60
CA THR A 125 18.49 -10.59 -14.25
C THR A 125 19.29 -11.71 -13.55
N ASN A 126 19.16 -11.80 -12.24
CA ASN A 126 19.72 -12.93 -11.47
C ASN A 126 19.06 -14.30 -11.78
N LYS A 127 18.02 -14.31 -12.64
CA LYS A 127 17.29 -15.53 -13.05
C LYS A 127 17.37 -15.81 -14.54
N GLY A 128 18.20 -15.10 -15.26
CA GLY A 128 18.38 -15.19 -16.70
C GLY A 128 17.99 -13.91 -17.43
N ASP A 129 18.22 -13.90 -18.72
CA ASP A 129 18.05 -12.76 -19.57
C ASP A 129 16.65 -12.72 -20.19
N ILE A 130 16.11 -11.53 -20.39
CA ILE A 130 14.79 -11.28 -20.97
C ILE A 130 14.96 -10.38 -22.19
N GLU A 131 14.73 -10.92 -23.37
CA GLU A 131 14.69 -10.14 -24.61
C GLU A 131 13.45 -9.26 -24.64
N THR A 132 13.63 -7.95 -24.82
CA THR A 132 12.53 -7.00 -24.89
C THR A 132 12.92 -5.70 -25.56
N THR A 133 11.96 -5.00 -26.12
CA THR A 133 12.12 -3.67 -26.72
C THR A 133 11.46 -2.56 -25.91
N CYS A 134 10.83 -2.93 -24.76
CA CYS A 134 10.12 -1.98 -23.92
C CYS A 134 10.22 -2.39 -22.46
N VAL A 135 10.65 -1.47 -21.61
CA VAL A 135 10.76 -1.65 -20.15
C VAL A 135 10.06 -0.49 -19.45
N VAL A 136 9.24 -0.79 -18.46
CA VAL A 136 8.71 0.21 -17.53
C VAL A 136 9.46 0.09 -16.20
N ASN A 137 10.22 1.11 -15.87
CA ASN A 137 10.89 1.21 -14.58
C ASN A 137 9.92 1.74 -13.52
N ALA A 138 9.41 0.85 -12.71
CA ALA A 138 8.54 1.16 -11.56
C ALA A 138 9.19 0.67 -10.24
N ALA A 139 10.53 0.78 -10.13
CA ALA A 139 11.33 0.22 -9.05
C ALA A 139 11.29 1.04 -7.74
N GLY A 140 10.40 2.03 -7.64
CA GLY A 140 10.16 2.79 -6.40
C GLY A 140 11.43 3.49 -5.92
N ILE A 141 11.90 3.14 -4.73
CA ILE A 141 13.06 3.74 -4.09
C ILE A 141 14.38 3.49 -4.84
N HIS A 142 14.42 2.45 -5.70
CA HIS A 142 15.57 2.08 -6.52
C HIS A 142 15.42 2.47 -8.00
N ALA A 143 14.45 3.33 -8.34
CA ALA A 143 14.17 3.65 -9.74
C ALA A 143 15.32 4.40 -10.44
N ASP A 144 16.06 5.23 -9.73
CA ASP A 144 17.26 5.91 -10.24
C ASP A 144 18.39 4.91 -10.52
N GLU A 145 18.58 3.91 -9.66
CA GLU A 145 19.59 2.86 -9.85
C GLU A 145 19.29 2.03 -11.10
N ILE A 146 18.03 1.60 -11.28
CA ILE A 146 17.61 0.88 -12.49
C ILE A 146 17.77 1.74 -13.75
N SER A 147 17.47 3.03 -13.66
CA SER A 147 17.64 3.97 -14.77
C SER A 147 19.12 4.13 -15.13
N SER A 148 19.99 4.27 -14.13
CA SER A 148 21.45 4.36 -14.30
C SER A 148 22.05 3.09 -14.92
N LEU A 149 21.57 1.91 -14.58
CA LEU A 149 21.99 0.65 -15.22
C LEU A 149 21.73 0.64 -16.73
N ALA A 150 20.73 1.37 -17.19
CA ALA A 150 20.43 1.56 -18.61
C ALA A 150 21.17 2.77 -19.23
N GLY A 151 21.97 3.51 -18.47
CA GLY A 151 22.68 4.72 -18.93
C GLY A 151 21.85 6.01 -18.89
N ASP A 152 20.74 6.03 -18.17
CA ASP A 152 19.90 7.22 -17.99
C ASP A 152 19.98 7.76 -16.56
N ASP A 153 20.86 8.74 -16.33
CA ASP A 153 21.11 9.43 -15.05
C ASP A 153 20.39 10.77 -14.98
N THR A 154 19.18 10.89 -15.52
CA THR A 154 18.49 12.18 -15.61
C THR A 154 17.78 12.60 -14.35
N PHE A 155 17.64 11.72 -13.36
CA PHE A 155 17.00 12.00 -12.07
C PHE A 155 17.63 11.20 -10.92
N ARG A 156 17.32 11.62 -9.70
CA ARG A 156 17.68 10.93 -8.46
C ARG A 156 16.50 10.72 -7.56
N ILE A 157 16.56 9.64 -6.75
CA ILE A 157 15.57 9.30 -5.74
C ILE A 157 16.19 9.38 -4.36
N PHE A 158 15.60 10.20 -3.50
CA PHE A 158 15.99 10.38 -2.11
C PHE A 158 15.06 9.60 -1.17
N PRO A 159 15.61 8.80 -0.25
CA PRO A 159 14.80 8.05 0.70
C PRO A 159 14.23 8.98 1.79
N ARG A 160 12.92 8.93 2.01
CA ARG A 160 12.25 9.62 3.12
C ARG A 160 11.36 8.66 3.88
N LYS A 161 11.80 8.26 5.07
CA LYS A 161 11.07 7.34 5.93
C LYS A 161 9.82 7.98 6.53
N GLY A 162 8.76 7.20 6.67
CA GLY A 162 7.56 7.54 7.41
C GLY A 162 7.17 6.40 8.31
N GLU A 163 7.00 6.69 9.58
CA GLU A 163 6.66 5.75 10.63
C GLU A 163 5.21 5.91 11.06
N TYR A 164 4.57 4.82 11.50
CA TYR A 164 3.15 4.76 11.83
C TYR A 164 2.92 3.90 13.07
N ILE A 165 1.90 4.25 13.85
CA ILE A 165 1.39 3.44 14.95
C ILE A 165 -0.05 3.04 14.62
N LEU A 166 -0.35 1.74 14.74
CA LEU A 166 -1.68 1.17 14.49
C LEU A 166 -2.33 0.75 15.80
N PHE A 167 -3.60 1.12 15.97
CA PHE A 167 -4.40 0.80 17.15
C PHE A 167 -5.37 -0.36 16.91
N ASP A 168 -5.78 -1.02 18.00
CA ASP A 168 -6.79 -2.08 17.99
C ASP A 168 -8.13 -1.58 17.42
N GLN A 169 -8.90 -2.45 16.80
CA GLN A 169 -10.26 -2.16 16.34
C GLN A 169 -11.22 -1.68 17.45
N LYS A 170 -10.91 -1.94 18.72
CA LYS A 170 -11.69 -1.44 19.86
C LYS A 170 -11.77 0.09 19.91
N VAL A 171 -10.82 0.79 19.32
CA VAL A 171 -10.84 2.25 19.24
C VAL A 171 -11.61 2.78 18.03
N GLN A 172 -12.20 1.90 17.23
CA GLN A 172 -13.08 2.27 16.12
C GLN A 172 -14.20 3.17 16.63
N ASN A 173 -14.44 4.28 15.93
CA ASN A 173 -15.42 5.32 16.27
C ASN A 173 -15.16 6.08 17.59
N THR A 174 -14.09 5.76 18.33
CA THR A 174 -13.72 6.50 19.55
C THR A 174 -12.71 7.62 19.30
N LEU A 175 -12.09 7.65 18.14
CA LEU A 175 -11.12 8.68 17.75
C LEU A 175 -11.66 9.51 16.58
N VAL A 176 -11.53 9.01 15.36
CA VAL A 176 -12.02 9.66 14.15
C VAL A 176 -12.73 8.63 13.25
N SER A 177 -13.76 9.06 12.53
CA SER A 177 -14.48 8.22 11.57
C SER A 177 -14.03 8.42 10.11
N ILE A 178 -13.25 9.46 9.86
CA ILE A 178 -12.69 9.84 8.55
C ILE A 178 -11.22 10.25 8.71
N PRO A 179 -10.40 10.24 7.64
CA PRO A 179 -9.03 10.75 7.71
C PRO A 179 -8.98 12.25 8.06
N VAL A 180 -8.20 12.59 9.08
CA VAL A 180 -7.98 13.95 9.53
C VAL A 180 -6.50 14.30 9.41
N PHE A 181 -6.19 15.33 8.68
CA PHE A 181 -4.84 15.85 8.45
C PHE A 181 -4.70 17.21 9.12
N PRO A 182 -3.52 17.57 9.66
CA PRO A 182 -3.20 18.96 9.92
C PRO A 182 -3.01 19.73 8.60
N THR A 183 -2.95 21.03 8.66
CA THR A 183 -2.46 21.85 7.54
C THR A 183 -1.01 21.47 7.21
N PRO A 184 -0.65 21.42 5.89
CA PRO A 184 0.71 21.09 5.48
C PRO A 184 1.74 22.09 6.03
N ASP A 185 2.91 21.58 6.38
CA ASP A 185 4.09 22.35 6.74
C ASP A 185 5.20 22.18 5.68
N LYS A 186 6.40 22.73 5.97
CA LYS A 186 7.56 22.63 5.07
C LYS A 186 8.05 21.18 4.85
N MET A 187 7.77 20.29 5.79
CA MET A 187 8.16 18.87 5.70
C MET A 187 7.09 18.00 5.04
N GLY A 188 5.91 18.52 4.76
CA GLY A 188 4.83 17.84 4.06
C GLY A 188 3.45 17.96 4.70
N LYS A 189 2.67 16.87 4.67
CA LYS A 189 1.26 16.86 5.08
C LYS A 189 1.05 16.77 6.60
N GLY A 190 2.11 16.67 7.38
CA GLY A 190 2.05 16.44 8.83
C GLY A 190 1.50 15.06 9.22
N ILE A 191 1.38 14.83 10.53
CA ILE A 191 0.92 13.56 11.10
C ILE A 191 -0.60 13.54 11.11
N MET A 192 -1.18 12.59 10.40
CA MET A 192 -2.62 12.40 10.35
C MET A 192 -3.12 11.37 11.36
N VAL A 193 -4.41 11.45 11.68
CA VAL A 193 -5.16 10.41 12.38
C VAL A 193 -6.21 9.88 11.41
N ALA A 194 -6.21 8.58 11.13
CA ALA A 194 -7.10 8.04 10.12
C ALA A 194 -7.61 6.64 10.46
N PRO A 195 -8.89 6.34 10.16
CA PRO A 195 -9.41 4.98 10.24
C PRO A 195 -8.89 4.15 9.06
N THR A 196 -8.79 2.84 9.29
CA THR A 196 -8.61 1.87 8.22
C THR A 196 -9.97 1.34 7.75
N ILE A 197 -9.99 0.72 6.57
CA ILE A 197 -11.23 0.14 6.03
C ILE A 197 -11.80 -0.99 6.92
N HIS A 198 -10.95 -1.61 7.73
CA HIS A 198 -11.31 -2.72 8.60
C HIS A 198 -11.56 -2.32 10.07
N GLY A 199 -11.59 -1.02 10.38
CA GLY A 199 -11.97 -0.52 11.70
C GLY A 199 -10.82 -0.29 12.67
N ASN A 200 -9.58 -0.48 12.29
CA ASN A 200 -8.45 0.02 13.05
C ASN A 200 -8.31 1.54 12.84
N VAL A 201 -7.56 2.21 13.71
CA VAL A 201 -7.12 3.59 13.51
C VAL A 201 -5.60 3.59 13.52
N PHE A 202 -4.99 4.46 12.73
CA PHE A 202 -3.55 4.67 12.76
C PHE A 202 -3.22 6.16 12.87
N ILE A 203 -2.05 6.45 13.41
CA ILE A 203 -1.45 7.78 13.46
C ILE A 203 -0.10 7.75 12.72
N GLY A 204 0.24 8.86 12.10
CA GLY A 204 1.42 8.98 11.24
C GLY A 204 1.06 9.48 9.83
N PRO A 205 2.02 9.50 8.92
CA PRO A 205 3.43 9.29 9.16
C PRO A 205 4.16 10.55 9.62
N ASN A 206 5.30 10.37 10.26
CA ASN A 206 6.32 11.42 10.31
C ASN A 206 7.08 11.53 8.97
N ALA A 207 8.13 12.34 8.91
CA ALA A 207 8.94 12.52 7.70
C ALA A 207 10.42 12.69 8.08
N GLN A 208 11.21 11.63 7.87
CA GLN A 208 12.65 11.61 8.16
C GLN A 208 13.42 11.40 6.87
N ASN A 209 14.26 12.37 6.48
CA ASN A 209 15.20 12.17 5.38
C ASN A 209 16.26 11.17 5.83
N MET A 210 16.62 10.25 4.94
CA MET A 210 17.58 9.18 5.21
C MET A 210 18.81 9.34 4.34
N ASP A 211 19.90 8.64 4.69
CA ASP A 211 21.06 8.50 3.84
C ASP A 211 20.73 7.63 2.61
N ASP A 212 21.33 7.92 1.47
CA ASP A 212 21.14 7.17 0.22
C ASP A 212 21.55 5.69 0.36
N ASN A 213 22.50 5.39 1.26
CA ASN A 213 22.94 4.02 1.52
C ASN A 213 21.95 3.23 2.40
N ASP A 214 20.92 3.85 2.92
CA ASP A 214 19.98 3.28 3.90
C ASP A 214 18.54 3.16 3.34
N LYS A 215 18.42 3.11 2.02
CA LYS A 215 17.14 3.08 1.28
C LYS A 215 16.17 1.98 1.76
N ASP A 216 16.68 0.85 2.20
CA ASP A 216 15.89 -0.32 2.61
C ASP A 216 15.60 -0.35 4.12
N ASN A 217 16.08 0.62 4.91
CA ASN A 217 15.91 0.65 6.35
C ASN A 217 14.49 1.09 6.75
N THR A 218 13.67 0.13 7.13
CA THR A 218 12.32 0.34 7.65
C THR A 218 12.23 0.16 9.17
N ALA A 219 13.37 0.24 9.89
CA ALA A 219 13.38 0.18 11.34
C ALA A 219 12.61 1.37 11.93
N PHE A 220 11.77 1.09 12.92
CA PHE A 220 11.01 2.06 13.67
C PHE A 220 11.88 2.65 14.80
N THR A 221 11.71 3.92 15.13
CA THR A 221 12.56 4.63 16.11
C THR A 221 11.77 5.16 17.30
N ASN A 222 12.40 5.22 18.47
CA ASN A 222 11.77 5.80 19.66
C ASN A 222 11.47 7.30 19.49
N GLU A 223 12.36 8.00 18.81
CA GLU A 223 12.23 9.42 18.48
C GLU A 223 11.03 9.64 17.56
N GLY A 224 10.90 8.81 16.50
CA GLY A 224 9.78 8.86 15.60
C GLY A 224 8.45 8.53 16.29
N MET A 225 8.44 7.56 17.19
CA MET A 225 7.27 7.22 18.01
C MET A 225 6.83 8.42 18.86
N SER A 226 7.76 9.05 19.56
CA SER A 226 7.48 10.21 20.42
C SER A 226 6.92 11.37 19.60
N GLU A 227 7.54 11.68 18.46
CA GLU A 227 7.08 12.73 17.54
C GLU A 227 5.64 12.47 17.05
N ILE A 228 5.35 11.22 16.62
CA ILE A 228 4.04 10.85 16.09
C ILE A 228 2.96 11.00 17.16
N ILE A 229 3.22 10.55 18.38
CA ILE A 229 2.28 10.63 19.51
C ILE A 229 2.00 12.08 19.85
N GLU A 230 3.05 12.88 20.07
CA GLU A 230 2.95 14.28 20.46
C GLU A 230 2.13 15.07 19.42
N LYS A 231 2.51 15.00 18.16
CA LYS A 231 1.83 15.72 17.08
C LYS A 231 0.40 15.23 16.83
N ALA A 232 0.14 13.93 16.92
CA ALA A 232 -1.21 13.41 16.76
C ALA A 232 -2.14 13.86 17.89
N GLN A 233 -1.64 13.97 19.12
CA GLN A 233 -2.39 14.47 20.27
C GLN A 233 -2.76 15.95 20.17
N THR A 234 -2.07 16.75 19.37
CA THR A 234 -2.52 18.13 19.08
C THR A 234 -3.82 18.17 18.29
N ILE A 235 -4.12 17.12 17.52
CA ILE A 235 -5.35 17.00 16.72
C ILE A 235 -6.41 16.22 17.48
N VAL A 236 -6.05 15.07 18.07
CA VAL A 236 -6.92 14.18 18.84
C VAL A 236 -6.31 13.94 20.22
N PRO A 237 -6.63 14.73 21.26
CA PRO A 237 -5.99 14.65 22.57
C PRO A 237 -6.15 13.30 23.28
N CYS A 238 -7.23 12.59 23.02
CA CYS A 238 -7.60 11.35 23.72
C CYS A 238 -7.07 10.06 23.08
N ILE A 239 -5.95 10.09 22.35
CA ILE A 239 -5.37 8.90 21.73
C ILE A 239 -4.95 7.88 22.80
N PRO A 240 -5.52 6.66 22.81
CA PRO A 240 -5.24 5.63 23.82
C PRO A 240 -3.98 4.84 23.45
N ILE A 241 -2.80 5.33 23.79
CA ILE A 241 -1.51 4.72 23.43
C ILE A 241 -1.42 3.24 23.86
N ASN A 242 -2.02 2.89 24.99
CA ASN A 242 -2.08 1.51 25.50
C ASN A 242 -2.93 0.55 24.64
N GLN A 243 -3.62 1.04 23.62
CA GLN A 243 -4.35 0.25 22.63
C GLN A 243 -3.57 0.11 21.32
N ALA A 244 -2.33 0.59 21.24
CA ALA A 244 -1.45 0.31 20.11
C ALA A 244 -1.16 -1.19 20.01
N ILE A 245 -1.24 -1.74 18.81
CA ILE A 245 -1.05 -3.18 18.56
C ILE A 245 0.20 -3.46 17.71
N THR A 246 0.65 -2.50 16.94
CA THR A 246 1.88 -2.60 16.14
C THR A 246 2.31 -1.23 15.63
N GLU A 247 3.58 -1.13 15.31
CA GLU A 247 4.17 -0.04 14.53
C GLU A 247 4.71 -0.58 13.21
N PHE A 248 4.89 0.30 12.25
CA PHE A 248 5.53 0.00 10.97
C PHE A 248 6.08 1.28 10.33
N ALA A 249 7.07 1.10 9.46
CA ALA A 249 7.64 2.17 8.67
C ALA A 249 7.70 1.81 7.19
N GLY A 250 7.80 2.82 6.35
CA GLY A 250 8.02 2.68 4.92
C GLY A 250 8.86 3.84 4.38
N VAL A 251 9.58 3.60 3.30
CA VAL A 251 10.44 4.61 2.68
C VAL A 251 9.77 5.13 1.41
N ARG A 252 9.64 6.46 1.33
CA ARG A 252 9.07 7.16 0.17
C ARG A 252 10.16 7.46 -0.84
N ALA A 253 9.84 7.26 -2.11
CA ALA A 253 10.70 7.58 -3.24
C ALA A 253 10.51 9.06 -3.62
N VAL A 254 11.24 9.97 -2.99
CA VAL A 254 11.21 11.41 -3.30
C VAL A 254 12.16 11.69 -4.45
N SER A 255 11.67 12.29 -5.53
CA SER A 255 12.53 12.70 -6.65
C SER A 255 13.22 14.05 -6.40
N ASP A 256 14.29 14.31 -7.10
CA ASP A 256 14.98 15.61 -7.12
C ASP A 256 14.14 16.74 -7.73
N THR A 257 13.09 16.39 -8.48
CA THR A 257 12.13 17.37 -9.04
C THR A 257 10.93 17.64 -8.12
N ASP A 258 10.83 16.93 -6.99
CA ASP A 258 9.68 16.92 -6.06
C ASP A 258 8.33 16.63 -6.74
N ASP A 259 8.35 15.99 -7.92
CA ASP A 259 7.15 15.52 -8.66
C ASP A 259 7.40 14.12 -9.24
N PHE A 260 6.36 13.51 -9.78
CA PHE A 260 6.43 12.22 -10.44
C PHE A 260 7.22 12.30 -11.75
N ILE A 261 8.11 11.35 -11.98
CA ILE A 261 8.87 11.22 -13.22
C ILE A 261 8.18 10.16 -14.09
N LEU A 262 7.45 10.62 -15.11
CA LEU A 262 6.56 9.78 -15.90
C LEU A 262 6.81 9.92 -17.40
N GLY A 263 6.90 8.80 -18.10
CA GLY A 263 6.95 8.77 -19.55
C GLY A 263 8.22 8.14 -20.12
N PRO A 264 8.45 8.28 -21.42
CA PRO A 264 9.65 7.72 -22.06
C PRO A 264 10.91 8.43 -21.59
N SER A 265 11.98 7.66 -21.38
CA SER A 265 13.33 8.22 -21.19
C SER A 265 13.72 9.08 -22.40
N LEU A 266 14.36 10.20 -22.13
CA LEU A 266 14.90 11.08 -23.18
C LEU A 266 16.21 10.56 -23.77
N LYS A 267 16.90 9.64 -23.07
CA LYS A 267 18.19 9.07 -23.49
C LYS A 267 18.04 7.68 -24.11
N ILE A 268 17.18 6.83 -23.52
CA ILE A 268 17.12 5.41 -23.86
C ILE A 268 15.75 5.07 -24.47
N LYS A 269 15.77 4.71 -25.74
CA LYS A 269 14.56 4.28 -26.47
C LYS A 269 14.05 2.95 -25.92
N GLY A 270 12.78 2.92 -25.55
CA GLY A 270 12.14 1.73 -24.97
C GLY A 270 12.12 1.70 -23.45
N LEU A 271 12.86 2.58 -22.78
CA LEU A 271 12.73 2.76 -21.35
C LEU A 271 11.63 3.79 -21.06
N PHE A 272 10.71 3.44 -20.17
CA PHE A 272 9.65 4.31 -19.65
C PHE A 272 9.80 4.42 -18.13
N GLN A 273 9.68 5.63 -17.61
CA GLN A 273 9.81 5.91 -16.18
C GLN A 273 8.44 5.99 -15.51
N ALA A 274 8.30 5.33 -14.39
CA ALA A 274 7.25 5.46 -13.39
C ALA A 274 7.91 5.64 -12.03
N ALA A 275 8.68 6.72 -11.87
CA ALA A 275 9.59 6.95 -10.76
C ALA A 275 9.19 8.18 -9.93
N GLY A 276 9.80 8.37 -8.76
CA GLY A 276 9.50 9.48 -7.87
C GLY A 276 8.07 9.46 -7.32
N ILE A 277 7.42 8.31 -7.32
CA ILE A 277 6.01 8.16 -6.94
C ILE A 277 5.91 7.96 -5.43
N GLN A 278 5.77 9.07 -4.72
CA GLN A 278 5.41 9.14 -3.32
C GLN A 278 3.92 9.49 -3.15
N SER A 279 3.45 9.79 -1.91
CA SER A 279 2.09 10.29 -1.70
C SER A 279 1.85 11.58 -2.50
N PRO A 280 0.74 11.64 -3.29
CA PRO A 280 -0.44 10.77 -3.34
C PRO A 280 -0.46 9.73 -4.47
N GLY A 281 0.64 9.02 -4.66
CA GLY A 281 0.83 8.04 -5.75
C GLY A 281 -0.24 6.96 -5.82
N LEU A 282 -0.72 6.44 -4.68
CA LEU A 282 -1.77 5.41 -4.68
C LEU A 282 -3.04 5.91 -5.39
N THR A 283 -3.47 7.14 -5.10
CA THR A 283 -4.62 7.75 -5.78
C THR A 283 -4.35 7.98 -7.26
N ALA A 284 -3.12 8.34 -7.64
CA ALA A 284 -2.73 8.64 -9.01
C ALA A 284 -2.47 7.37 -9.85
N ALA A 285 -2.19 6.22 -9.23
CA ALA A 285 -1.69 5.01 -9.89
C ALA A 285 -2.50 4.58 -11.12
N PRO A 286 -3.85 4.51 -11.12
CA PRO A 286 -4.60 4.14 -12.31
C PRO A 286 -4.43 5.13 -13.49
N ALA A 287 -4.36 6.42 -13.19
CA ALA A 287 -4.15 7.44 -14.22
C ALA A 287 -2.71 7.44 -14.76
N ILE A 288 -1.73 7.15 -13.90
CA ILE A 288 -0.33 6.95 -14.30
C ILE A 288 -0.25 5.75 -15.25
N ALA A 289 -0.87 4.63 -14.89
CA ALA A 289 -0.90 3.43 -15.72
C ALA A 289 -1.51 3.71 -17.10
N GLN A 290 -2.68 4.39 -17.16
CA GLN A 290 -3.29 4.77 -18.44
C GLN A 290 -2.39 5.68 -19.28
N PHE A 291 -1.73 6.63 -18.65
CA PHE A 291 -0.80 7.53 -19.32
C PHE A 291 0.38 6.77 -19.95
N LEU A 292 1.01 5.87 -19.21
CA LEU A 292 2.15 5.08 -19.69
C LEU A 292 1.73 4.08 -20.75
N VAL A 293 0.62 3.36 -20.53
CA VAL A 293 0.09 2.40 -21.52
C VAL A 293 -0.20 3.08 -22.85
N LYS A 294 -0.80 4.27 -22.85
CA LYS A 294 -1.00 5.04 -24.10
C LYS A 294 0.32 5.29 -24.84
N LYS A 295 1.36 5.72 -24.14
CA LYS A 295 2.69 5.95 -24.74
C LYS A 295 3.35 4.67 -25.26
N ILE A 296 3.15 3.55 -24.56
CA ILE A 296 3.66 2.23 -24.97
C ILE A 296 2.93 1.73 -26.21
N ILE A 297 1.59 1.83 -26.24
CA ILE A 297 0.78 1.45 -27.40
C ILE A 297 1.15 2.25 -28.63
N ASP A 298 1.32 3.57 -28.50
CA ASP A 298 1.74 4.45 -29.60
C ASP A 298 3.08 3.99 -30.21
N LYS A 299 3.98 3.44 -29.39
CA LYS A 299 5.30 2.92 -29.82
C LYS A 299 5.23 1.53 -30.40
N LEU A 300 4.60 0.57 -29.69
CA LEU A 300 4.65 -0.85 -30.02
C LEU A 300 3.55 -1.28 -31.00
N LYS A 301 2.44 -0.52 -31.07
CA LYS A 301 1.26 -0.83 -31.90
C LYS A 301 0.82 -2.30 -31.75
N PRO A 302 0.63 -2.82 -30.53
CA PRO A 302 0.28 -4.21 -30.29
C PRO A 302 -1.10 -4.52 -30.87
N GLU A 303 -1.33 -5.78 -31.20
CA GLU A 303 -2.65 -6.26 -31.54
C GLU A 303 -3.59 -6.24 -30.33
N TYR A 304 -4.88 -6.06 -30.57
CA TYR A 304 -5.87 -6.04 -29.52
C TYR A 304 -6.12 -7.45 -28.98
N ASN A 305 -6.04 -7.62 -27.66
CA ASN A 305 -6.37 -8.89 -27.01
C ASN A 305 -7.89 -9.10 -26.96
N THR A 306 -8.43 -9.90 -27.87
CA THR A 306 -9.86 -10.22 -27.95
C THR A 306 -10.36 -11.16 -26.85
N THR A 307 -9.44 -11.78 -26.09
CA THR A 307 -9.75 -12.71 -24.99
C THR A 307 -9.63 -12.04 -23.61
N TRP A 308 -9.47 -10.71 -23.57
CA TRP A 308 -9.38 -9.95 -22.35
C TRP A 308 -10.51 -10.24 -21.37
N LYS A 309 -10.16 -10.50 -20.12
CA LYS A 309 -11.11 -10.70 -19.02
C LYS A 309 -11.01 -9.54 -18.04
N ALA A 310 -12.09 -8.80 -17.88
CA ALA A 310 -12.20 -7.84 -16.81
C ALA A 310 -12.37 -8.57 -15.45
N GLY A 311 -11.85 -7.97 -14.39
CA GLY A 311 -12.07 -8.47 -13.04
C GLY A 311 -11.12 -9.58 -12.60
N ARG A 312 -11.42 -10.08 -11.42
CA ARG A 312 -10.73 -11.21 -10.76
C ARG A 312 -11.75 -12.04 -9.98
N PRO A 313 -11.41 -13.28 -9.56
CA PRO A 313 -12.25 -14.05 -8.64
C PRO A 313 -12.46 -13.27 -7.34
N GLN A 314 -13.71 -13.17 -6.89
CA GLN A 314 -14.05 -12.49 -5.65
C GLN A 314 -13.43 -13.21 -4.45
N HIS A 315 -12.96 -12.47 -3.45
CA HIS A 315 -12.54 -13.02 -2.18
C HIS A 315 -13.75 -13.35 -1.32
N ILE A 316 -13.70 -14.50 -0.67
CA ILE A 316 -14.67 -14.89 0.35
C ILE A 316 -14.15 -14.38 1.69
N TYR A 317 -14.89 -13.48 2.32
CA TYR A 317 -14.64 -13.03 3.68
C TYR A 317 -15.67 -13.69 4.61
N PHE A 318 -15.33 -14.84 5.16
CA PHE A 318 -16.24 -15.66 5.99
C PHE A 318 -16.94 -14.88 7.11
N LYS A 319 -16.23 -13.92 7.71
CA LYS A 319 -16.80 -13.08 8.78
C LYS A 319 -17.98 -12.23 8.33
N ASN A 320 -18.04 -11.87 7.02
CA ASN A 320 -19.05 -10.98 6.46
C ASN A 320 -20.31 -11.72 5.96
N LEU A 321 -20.23 -13.07 5.84
CA LEU A 321 -21.35 -13.90 5.40
C LEU A 321 -22.43 -13.98 6.50
N ASP A 322 -23.69 -14.16 6.09
CA ASP A 322 -24.76 -14.50 7.00
C ASP A 322 -24.70 -15.96 7.48
N GLN A 323 -25.64 -16.38 8.32
CA GLN A 323 -25.61 -17.71 8.96
C GLN A 323 -25.86 -18.83 7.95
N ASP A 324 -26.76 -18.62 6.99
CA ASP A 324 -27.14 -19.62 5.99
C ASP A 324 -26.03 -19.77 4.93
N GLU A 325 -25.43 -18.65 4.51
CA GLU A 325 -24.25 -18.63 3.65
C GLU A 325 -23.07 -19.37 4.29
N LYS A 326 -22.79 -19.11 5.58
CA LYS A 326 -21.74 -19.82 6.35
C LYS A 326 -21.99 -21.33 6.38
N GLN A 327 -23.23 -21.75 6.68
CA GLN A 327 -23.58 -23.17 6.74
C GLN A 327 -23.43 -23.84 5.37
N SER A 328 -23.88 -23.18 4.32
CA SER A 328 -23.77 -23.68 2.95
C SER A 328 -22.32 -23.83 2.53
N LEU A 329 -21.50 -22.82 2.78
CA LEU A 329 -20.09 -22.83 2.47
C LEU A 329 -19.32 -23.91 3.25
N ILE A 330 -19.63 -24.12 4.53
CA ILE A 330 -19.02 -25.18 5.35
C ILE A 330 -19.43 -26.58 4.85
N LYS A 331 -20.67 -26.77 4.38
CA LYS A 331 -21.10 -28.05 3.79
C LYS A 331 -20.34 -28.35 2.49
N GLU A 332 -20.13 -27.33 1.66
CA GLU A 332 -19.38 -27.45 0.40
C GLU A 332 -17.90 -27.68 0.66
N ASN A 333 -17.30 -26.90 1.56
CA ASN A 333 -15.89 -26.99 1.91
C ASN A 333 -15.70 -26.87 3.44
N PRO A 334 -15.49 -28.01 4.16
CA PRO A 334 -15.35 -28.05 5.61
C PRO A 334 -14.19 -27.21 6.17
N SER A 335 -13.21 -26.83 5.35
CA SER A 335 -12.09 -25.97 5.78
C SER A 335 -12.55 -24.57 6.20
N PHE A 336 -13.69 -24.08 5.69
CA PHE A 336 -14.30 -22.83 6.13
C PHE A 336 -14.92 -22.92 7.53
N GLY A 337 -15.17 -24.11 8.06
CA GLY A 337 -15.60 -24.33 9.44
C GLY A 337 -14.48 -24.24 10.48
N ARG A 338 -13.21 -24.15 10.06
CA ARG A 338 -12.04 -24.13 10.96
C ARG A 338 -11.45 -22.72 11.07
N VAL A 339 -11.80 -22.01 12.14
CA VAL A 339 -11.23 -20.66 12.41
C VAL A 339 -9.79 -20.79 12.89
N ILE A 340 -8.87 -20.23 12.12
CA ILE A 340 -7.42 -20.20 12.39
C ILE A 340 -7.04 -18.93 13.13
N CYS A 341 -7.44 -17.74 12.62
CA CYS A 341 -7.21 -16.47 13.27
C CYS A 341 -8.48 -15.99 13.98
N ARG A 342 -8.49 -16.03 15.32
CA ARG A 342 -9.65 -15.62 16.12
C ARG A 342 -9.87 -14.12 16.17
N CYS A 343 -8.79 -13.32 16.15
CA CYS A 343 -8.87 -11.85 16.21
C CYS A 343 -9.55 -11.25 14.98
N GLU A 344 -9.31 -11.84 13.81
CA GLU A 344 -9.83 -11.37 12.52
C GLU A 344 -10.91 -12.31 11.95
N THR A 345 -11.21 -13.42 12.65
CA THR A 345 -12.17 -14.44 12.23
C THR A 345 -11.87 -15.00 10.84
N VAL A 346 -10.61 -15.38 10.62
CA VAL A 346 -10.14 -15.96 9.34
C VAL A 346 -10.09 -17.48 9.46
N THR A 347 -10.68 -18.16 8.49
CA THR A 347 -10.78 -19.62 8.40
C THR A 347 -9.60 -20.24 7.65
N GLU A 348 -9.44 -21.56 7.78
CA GLU A 348 -8.47 -22.33 6.97
C GLU A 348 -8.82 -22.26 5.48
N GLY A 349 -10.10 -22.28 5.12
CA GLY A 349 -10.56 -22.17 3.74
C GLY A 349 -10.12 -20.87 3.08
N GLU A 350 -10.23 -19.73 3.79
CA GLU A 350 -9.72 -18.44 3.27
C GLU A 350 -8.20 -18.43 3.11
N ILE A 351 -7.46 -19.08 4.00
CA ILE A 351 -5.99 -19.18 3.91
C ILE A 351 -5.59 -20.06 2.71
N MET A 352 -6.27 -21.19 2.49
CA MET A 352 -6.05 -22.05 1.35
C MET A 352 -6.37 -21.34 0.03
N ASP A 353 -7.50 -20.63 -0.05
CA ASP A 353 -7.82 -19.78 -1.20
C ASP A 353 -6.70 -18.79 -1.48
N ALA A 354 -6.24 -18.06 -0.46
CA ALA A 354 -5.15 -17.10 -0.58
C ALA A 354 -3.82 -17.70 -1.07
N ILE A 355 -3.57 -18.99 -0.82
CA ILE A 355 -2.37 -19.71 -1.30
C ILE A 355 -2.53 -20.12 -2.77
N HIS A 356 -3.72 -20.55 -3.19
CA HIS A 356 -3.96 -21.13 -4.50
C HIS A 356 -4.43 -20.14 -5.59
N ARG A 357 -4.68 -18.88 -5.24
CA ARG A 357 -5.03 -17.82 -6.21
C ARG A 357 -3.89 -17.56 -7.21
N PRO A 358 -4.17 -16.91 -8.36
CA PRO A 358 -3.18 -16.64 -9.42
C PRO A 358 -1.89 -15.97 -8.89
N VAL A 359 -2.02 -15.07 -7.94
CA VAL A 359 -0.89 -14.44 -7.22
C VAL A 359 -0.87 -14.95 -5.79
N GLY A 360 -0.73 -16.23 -5.60
CA GLY A 360 -0.91 -16.91 -4.32
C GLY A 360 0.15 -16.55 -3.26
N ALA A 361 -0.27 -16.62 -2.00
CA ALA A 361 0.63 -16.46 -0.86
C ALA A 361 1.69 -17.57 -0.80
N ARG A 362 2.92 -17.20 -0.43
CA ARG A 362 4.06 -18.14 -0.30
C ARG A 362 4.81 -17.96 1.03
N THR A 363 4.35 -17.02 1.86
CA THR A 363 4.97 -16.67 3.14
C THR A 363 3.88 -16.35 4.16
N VAL A 364 4.23 -16.29 5.45
CA VAL A 364 3.28 -15.95 6.51
C VAL A 364 2.68 -14.55 6.29
N ASP A 365 3.51 -13.56 5.96
CA ASP A 365 3.04 -12.20 5.66
C ASP A 365 2.32 -12.12 4.29
N GLY A 366 2.61 -13.04 3.38
CA GLY A 366 1.83 -13.22 2.15
C GLY A 366 0.38 -13.62 2.44
N VAL A 367 0.15 -14.53 3.40
CA VAL A 367 -1.20 -14.89 3.90
C VAL A 367 -1.81 -13.70 4.63
N LYS A 368 -1.07 -13.06 5.55
CA LYS A 368 -1.51 -11.90 6.32
C LYS A 368 -2.04 -10.78 5.42
N ARG A 369 -1.32 -10.45 4.33
CA ARG A 369 -1.70 -9.38 3.38
C ARG A 369 -2.89 -9.73 2.48
N ARG A 370 -3.33 -10.99 2.44
CA ARG A 370 -4.49 -11.44 1.64
C ARG A 370 -5.74 -11.71 2.46
N THR A 371 -5.55 -12.15 3.71
CA THR A 371 -6.65 -12.61 4.55
C THR A 371 -6.83 -11.82 5.85
N ARG A 372 -5.84 -10.99 6.23
CA ARG A 372 -5.68 -10.33 7.52
C ARG A 372 -5.31 -11.29 8.68
N ALA A 373 -5.15 -12.59 8.46
CA ALA A 373 -4.68 -13.49 9.51
C ALA A 373 -3.32 -13.04 10.05
N GLY A 374 -3.25 -12.72 11.34
CA GLY A 374 -2.08 -12.13 11.98
C GLY A 374 -2.07 -10.59 12.11
N MET A 375 -3.11 -9.89 11.63
CA MET A 375 -3.21 -8.42 11.77
C MET A 375 -3.94 -7.94 13.03
N GLY A 376 -4.58 -8.84 13.76
CA GLY A 376 -5.28 -8.48 15.00
C GLY A 376 -4.32 -8.29 16.17
N ARG A 377 -4.88 -7.98 17.36
CA ARG A 377 -4.14 -7.57 18.57
C ARG A 377 -2.99 -8.49 19.01
N CYS A 378 -3.01 -9.78 18.68
CA CYS A 378 -1.93 -10.71 19.04
C CYS A 378 -0.83 -10.79 17.99
N GLN A 379 -0.95 -10.07 16.87
CA GLN A 379 0.04 -9.99 15.79
C GLN A 379 0.61 -11.34 15.34
N GLY A 380 -0.28 -12.34 15.19
CA GLY A 380 0.09 -13.69 14.75
C GLY A 380 0.50 -14.65 15.85
N GLY A 381 0.57 -14.23 17.12
CA GLY A 381 1.05 -15.05 18.24
C GLY A 381 0.32 -16.39 18.40
N PHE A 382 -0.97 -16.47 18.06
CA PHE A 382 -1.76 -17.70 18.13
C PHE A 382 -1.95 -18.37 16.76
N CYS A 383 -2.17 -17.61 15.70
CA CYS A 383 -2.44 -18.18 14.38
C CYS A 383 -1.14 -18.50 13.58
N GLY A 384 -0.02 -17.84 13.89
CA GLY A 384 1.24 -18.01 13.16
C GLY A 384 1.68 -19.47 12.98
N PRO A 385 1.80 -20.28 14.05
CA PRO A 385 2.20 -21.69 13.92
C PRO A 385 1.26 -22.50 13.01
N ARG A 386 -0.05 -22.23 13.06
CA ARG A 386 -1.04 -22.92 12.20
C ARG A 386 -0.92 -22.49 10.75
N ILE A 387 -0.70 -21.18 10.49
CA ILE A 387 -0.47 -20.66 9.14
C ILE A 387 0.77 -21.31 8.53
N ILE A 388 1.86 -21.46 9.32
CA ILE A 388 3.08 -22.15 8.86
C ILE A 388 2.80 -23.60 8.47
N GLN A 389 2.04 -24.34 9.29
CA GLN A 389 1.65 -25.71 8.97
C GLN A 389 0.81 -25.81 7.70
N ILE A 390 -0.14 -24.86 7.49
CA ILE A 390 -0.95 -24.81 6.27
C ILE A 390 -0.06 -24.49 5.06
N LEU A 391 0.81 -23.49 5.15
CA LEU A 391 1.75 -23.15 4.08
C LEU A 391 2.67 -24.34 3.73
N SER A 392 3.22 -25.00 4.73
CA SER A 392 4.07 -26.19 4.54
C SER A 392 3.31 -27.29 3.78
N ARG A 393 2.09 -27.58 4.18
CA ARG A 393 1.24 -28.60 3.56
C ARG A 393 0.86 -28.22 2.12
N GLU A 394 0.34 -27.02 1.91
CA GLU A 394 -0.19 -26.59 0.62
C GLU A 394 0.91 -26.30 -0.42
N LEU A 395 2.09 -25.90 0.02
CA LEU A 395 3.24 -25.65 -0.85
C LEU A 395 4.19 -26.84 -0.99
N HIS A 396 3.94 -27.93 -0.24
CA HIS A 396 4.80 -29.12 -0.18
C HIS A 396 6.26 -28.82 0.17
N ILE A 397 6.47 -27.88 1.11
CA ILE A 397 7.80 -27.51 1.62
C ILE A 397 7.91 -27.86 3.11
N PRO A 398 9.11 -28.21 3.61
CA PRO A 398 9.34 -28.44 5.04
C PRO A 398 8.99 -27.20 5.89
N VAL A 399 8.50 -27.43 7.11
CA VAL A 399 8.14 -26.34 8.05
C VAL A 399 9.30 -25.34 8.24
N PRO A 400 10.56 -25.74 8.40
CA PRO A 400 11.69 -24.82 8.52
C PRO A 400 11.95 -23.94 7.29
N GLU A 401 11.46 -24.35 6.11
CA GLU A 401 11.61 -23.58 4.87
C GLU A 401 10.50 -22.52 4.68
N VAL A 402 9.47 -22.54 5.54
CA VAL A 402 8.42 -21.52 5.51
C VAL A 402 9.00 -20.21 6.05
N ARG A 403 8.97 -19.18 5.20
CA ARG A 403 9.48 -17.84 5.52
C ARG A 403 8.38 -16.93 6.07
N LYS A 404 8.79 -15.97 6.90
CA LYS A 404 7.90 -14.91 7.35
C LYS A 404 7.55 -13.99 6.18
N GLU A 405 8.52 -13.49 5.45
CA GLU A 405 8.33 -12.55 4.34
C GLU A 405 9.41 -12.68 3.25
N MET A 406 10.57 -12.06 3.45
CA MET A 406 11.66 -11.99 2.47
C MET A 406 12.57 -13.21 2.49
N CYS A 407 13.56 -13.23 1.61
CA CYS A 407 14.67 -14.20 1.66
C CYS A 407 15.31 -14.20 3.05
N HIS A 408 15.65 -15.37 3.54
CA HIS A 408 16.28 -15.58 4.86
C HIS A 408 15.42 -15.22 6.09
N SER A 409 14.16 -14.84 5.96
CA SER A 409 13.25 -14.59 7.09
C SER A 409 12.59 -15.86 7.62
N TYR A 410 13.40 -16.90 7.94
CA TYR A 410 12.92 -18.16 8.47
C TYR A 410 12.38 -17.99 9.89
N MET A 411 11.28 -18.69 10.22
CA MET A 411 10.66 -18.63 11.55
C MET A 411 11.07 -19.80 12.44
N TYR A 412 11.59 -20.87 11.88
CA TYR A 412 12.10 -22.03 12.60
C TYR A 412 13.50 -22.36 12.12
N PHE A 413 14.36 -22.73 13.08
CA PHE A 413 15.71 -23.19 12.79
C PHE A 413 15.80 -24.69 13.10
N GLU A 414 16.33 -25.48 12.18
CA GLU A 414 16.78 -26.84 12.49
C GLU A 414 18.14 -26.74 13.21
N LYS A 415 18.22 -27.28 14.42
CA LYS A 415 19.44 -27.24 15.25
C LYS A 415 20.71 -27.72 14.54
N ASP A 416 20.56 -28.57 13.53
CA ASP A 416 21.68 -29.21 12.85
C ASP A 416 22.23 -28.43 11.64
N LYS A 417 21.57 -27.33 11.22
CA LYS A 417 21.99 -26.53 10.05
C LYS A 417 22.88 -25.34 10.38
N TYR A 418 23.00 -24.96 11.66
CA TYR A 418 23.81 -23.82 12.08
C TYR A 418 24.92 -24.32 13.04
N LYS A 419 26.18 -24.19 12.61
CA LYS A 419 27.31 -24.33 13.51
C LYS A 419 27.36 -23.12 14.45
N GLU A 420 27.73 -23.33 15.71
CA GLU A 420 28.02 -22.22 16.62
C GLU A 420 29.07 -21.31 15.95
N GLY A 421 28.64 -20.10 15.57
CA GLY A 421 29.48 -19.12 14.90
C GLY A 421 28.84 -18.43 13.68
N ASP A 422 27.67 -18.92 13.21
CA ASP A 422 26.96 -18.38 12.06
C ASP A 422 25.80 -17.40 12.44
N ILE A 423 25.76 -16.93 13.71
CA ILE A 423 24.78 -15.96 14.22
C ILE A 423 25.48 -14.65 14.58
#